data_23350783a2a11bfac9006cb6fc09875c
#
_entry.id   23350783a2a11bfac9006cb6fc09875c
#
_cell.length_a   1.000
_cell.length_b   1.000
_cell.length_c   1.000
_cell.angle_alpha   90.00
_cell.angle_beta   90.00
_cell.angle_gamma   90.00
#
_symmetry.space_group_name_H-M   'P 1'
#
loop_
_entity.id
_entity.type
_entity.pdbx_description
1 polymer ?
#
loop_
_entity_poly.entity_id
_entity_poly.type
_entity_poly.pdbx_seq_one_letter_code
_entity_poly.pdbx_strand_id
1 'polypeptide(L)'
;MVTLADVPADERVIVDGTLVATGNRAGHDGLYSGKRHAAGVGIQVVCDTRGNLVEVAGPVPGATHDARAWFALGLHERLADRLVLGDLGYLGSSDDSTGCVVRTPVRKPPGGELSWGQRVSNYVHNAIRAVVERAIAQLKKWRVLSAGYRGPLSRVGEVIRTVVALEKLRTHPWPL
;
A
#
# COMPACT_ATOMS: atom_id res chain seq x y z
N MET A 1 4.07 17.22 -9.32
CA MET A 1 3.39 16.18 -8.51
C MET A 1 3.98 14.84 -8.93
N VAL A 2 4.64 14.10 -8.03
CA VAL A 2 5.26 12.80 -8.39
C VAL A 2 4.17 11.80 -8.77
N THR A 3 4.34 11.18 -9.93
CA THR A 3 3.50 10.11 -10.48
C THR A 3 4.37 8.90 -10.80
N LEU A 4 3.77 7.80 -11.19
CA LEU A 4 4.52 6.61 -11.60
C LEU A 4 5.41 6.89 -12.82
N ALA A 5 5.00 7.81 -13.71
CA ALA A 5 5.79 8.19 -14.88
C ALA A 5 7.08 8.96 -14.54
N ASP A 6 7.11 9.61 -13.36
CA ASP A 6 8.28 10.35 -12.88
C ASP A 6 9.30 9.45 -12.15
N VAL A 7 8.94 8.19 -11.87
CA VAL A 7 9.83 7.20 -11.24
C VAL A 7 10.53 6.43 -12.34
N PRO A 8 11.89 6.43 -12.41
CA PRO A 8 12.63 5.65 -13.39
C PRO A 8 12.18 4.19 -13.43
N ALA A 9 12.14 3.58 -14.62
CA ALA A 9 11.63 2.21 -14.79
C ALA A 9 12.44 1.17 -14.03
N ASP A 10 13.74 1.41 -13.85
CA ASP A 10 14.67 0.56 -13.09
C ASP A 10 14.65 0.85 -11.58
N GLU A 11 14.00 1.92 -11.14
CA GLU A 11 13.83 2.21 -9.73
C GLU A 11 12.76 1.31 -9.11
N ARG A 12 13.08 0.78 -7.94
CA ARG A 12 12.14 -0.04 -7.15
C ARG A 12 11.05 0.85 -6.56
N VAL A 13 9.86 0.30 -6.48
CA VAL A 13 8.76 0.91 -5.71
C VAL A 13 8.40 0.03 -4.53
N ILE A 14 7.85 0.63 -3.50
CA ILE A 14 7.48 -0.07 -2.27
C ILE A 14 5.95 0.03 -2.11
N VAL A 15 5.31 -1.09 -1.76
CA VAL A 15 3.87 -1.14 -1.52
C VAL A 15 3.57 -1.59 -0.09
N ASP A 16 2.56 -0.99 0.51
CA ASP A 16 1.95 -1.49 1.75
C ASP A 16 0.46 -1.12 1.82
N GLY A 17 -0.31 -1.99 2.49
CA GLY A 17 -1.73 -1.80 2.72
C GLY A 17 -2.01 -1.05 4.02
N THR A 18 -2.98 -0.13 4.00
CA THR A 18 -3.47 0.50 5.23
C THR A 18 -4.98 0.61 5.25
N LEU A 19 -5.56 0.66 6.45
CA LEU A 19 -7.00 0.77 6.66
C LEU A 19 -7.39 2.23 6.94
N VAL A 20 -8.40 2.70 6.23
CA VAL A 20 -9.14 3.92 6.59
C VAL A 20 -10.37 3.48 7.38
N ALA A 21 -10.35 3.71 8.69
CA ALA A 21 -11.46 3.31 9.55
C ALA A 21 -12.74 4.05 9.15
N THR A 22 -13.86 3.34 9.14
CA THR A 22 -15.19 3.90 8.82
C THR A 22 -16.19 3.67 9.95
N GLY A 23 -15.80 2.88 10.98
CA GLY A 23 -16.72 2.30 11.94
C GLY A 23 -17.60 1.23 11.29
N ASN A 24 -18.36 0.54 12.12
CA ASN A 24 -19.35 -0.43 11.66
C ASN A 24 -20.48 0.29 10.90
N ARG A 25 -20.83 -0.26 9.75
CA ARG A 25 -21.90 0.25 8.89
C ARG A 25 -22.90 -0.87 8.64
N ALA A 26 -24.16 -0.66 8.98
CA ALA A 26 -25.22 -1.63 8.71
C ALA A 26 -25.25 -2.00 7.22
N GLY A 27 -25.39 -3.30 6.92
CA GLY A 27 -25.42 -3.81 5.55
C GLY A 27 -24.06 -3.88 4.83
N HIS A 28 -22.93 -3.72 5.53
CA HIS A 28 -21.58 -3.74 4.95
C HIS A 28 -20.64 -4.69 5.73
N ASP A 29 -20.89 -5.99 5.66
CA ASP A 29 -20.18 -7.02 6.45
C ASP A 29 -18.69 -7.16 6.10
N GLY A 30 -18.29 -6.84 4.88
CA GLY A 30 -16.89 -6.94 4.42
C GLY A 30 -15.95 -5.85 4.94
N LEU A 31 -16.42 -4.90 5.75
CA LEU A 31 -15.58 -3.80 6.24
C LEU A 31 -14.63 -4.22 7.38
N TYR A 32 -14.96 -5.26 8.14
CA TYR A 32 -14.16 -5.64 9.30
C TYR A 32 -12.86 -6.32 8.90
N SER A 33 -11.74 -5.69 9.24
CA SER A 33 -10.39 -6.23 9.07
C SER A 33 -9.97 -7.02 10.30
N GLY A 34 -9.83 -8.35 10.18
CA GLY A 34 -9.28 -9.18 11.26
C GLY A 34 -7.83 -8.82 11.61
N LYS A 35 -7.02 -8.41 10.63
CA LYS A 35 -5.62 -7.96 10.82
C LYS A 35 -5.53 -6.67 11.66
N ARG A 36 -6.49 -5.74 11.48
CA ARG A 36 -6.48 -4.41 12.11
C ARG A 36 -7.48 -4.29 13.28
N HIS A 37 -8.29 -5.32 13.51
CA HIS A 37 -9.37 -5.34 14.52
C HIS A 37 -10.29 -4.11 14.45
N ALA A 38 -10.57 -3.63 13.23
CA ALA A 38 -11.38 -2.46 12.99
C ALA A 38 -12.15 -2.57 11.67
N ALA A 39 -13.33 -1.94 11.62
CA ALA A 39 -14.08 -1.81 10.38
C ALA A 39 -13.63 -0.59 9.58
N GLY A 40 -13.43 -0.79 8.27
CA GLY A 40 -12.97 0.27 7.38
C GLY A 40 -12.81 -0.19 5.94
N VAL A 41 -12.20 0.66 5.15
CA VAL A 41 -11.80 0.33 3.78
C VAL A 41 -10.28 0.27 3.68
N GLY A 42 -9.77 -0.72 2.95
CA GLY A 42 -8.37 -0.89 2.64
C GLY A 42 -7.95 0.01 1.48
N ILE A 43 -6.76 0.56 1.56
CA ILE A 43 -6.07 1.21 0.45
C ILE A 43 -4.66 0.67 0.34
N GLN A 44 -4.14 0.61 -0.87
CA GLN A 44 -2.78 0.24 -1.19
C GLN A 44 -1.97 1.50 -1.47
N VAL A 45 -0.87 1.70 -0.78
CA VAL A 45 0.02 2.87 -0.90
C VAL A 45 1.30 2.44 -1.58
N VAL A 46 1.64 3.09 -2.68
CA VAL A 46 2.90 2.88 -3.42
C VAL A 46 3.75 4.14 -3.27
N CYS A 47 5.00 3.96 -2.88
CA CYS A 47 6.00 5.03 -2.82
C CYS A 47 7.30 4.65 -3.53
N ASP A 48 8.12 5.65 -3.87
CA ASP A 48 9.49 5.44 -4.34
C ASP A 48 10.43 5.10 -3.16
N THR A 49 11.71 4.86 -3.46
CA THR A 49 12.74 4.54 -2.46
C THR A 49 13.07 5.69 -1.51
N ARG A 50 12.63 6.92 -1.82
CA ARG A 50 12.78 8.11 -0.97
C ARG A 50 11.58 8.30 -0.04
N GLY A 51 10.48 7.55 -0.28
CA GLY A 51 9.22 7.66 0.47
C GLY A 51 8.26 8.71 -0.10
N ASN A 52 8.49 9.17 -1.33
CA ASN A 52 7.52 10.03 -2.01
C ASN A 52 6.32 9.20 -2.44
N LEU A 53 5.14 9.75 -2.22
CA LEU A 53 3.89 9.11 -2.59
C LEU A 53 3.71 9.08 -4.11
N VAL A 54 3.81 7.90 -4.69
CA VAL A 54 3.67 7.67 -6.14
C VAL A 54 2.22 7.42 -6.49
N GLU A 55 1.58 6.44 -5.81
CA GLU A 55 0.21 6.07 -6.08
C GLU A 55 -0.52 5.62 -4.80
N VAL A 56 -1.83 5.80 -4.80
CA VAL A 56 -2.74 5.20 -3.82
C VAL A 56 -3.92 4.58 -4.56
N ALA A 57 -4.10 3.29 -4.40
CA ALA A 57 -5.17 2.54 -5.01
C ALA A 57 -6.21 2.09 -3.96
N GLY A 58 -7.45 2.03 -4.35
CA GLY A 58 -8.58 1.68 -3.50
C GLY A 58 -9.74 2.68 -3.63
N PRO A 59 -10.76 2.55 -2.79
CA PRO A 59 -10.88 1.64 -1.64
C PRO A 59 -11.28 0.21 -2.01
N VAL A 60 -10.92 -0.74 -1.15
CA VAL A 60 -11.47 -2.10 -1.12
C VAL A 60 -12.08 -2.38 0.26
N PRO A 61 -12.97 -3.37 0.43
CA PRO A 61 -13.43 -3.79 1.76
C PRO A 61 -12.28 -4.12 2.69
N GLY A 62 -12.37 -3.72 3.95
CA GLY A 62 -11.29 -3.90 4.94
C GLY A 62 -10.91 -5.34 5.25
N ALA A 63 -11.81 -6.30 4.98
CA ALA A 63 -11.54 -7.74 5.07
C ALA A 63 -10.64 -8.27 3.94
N THR A 64 -10.40 -7.47 2.89
CA THR A 64 -9.62 -7.89 1.72
C THR A 64 -8.14 -7.99 2.08
N HIS A 65 -7.53 -9.16 1.86
CA HIS A 65 -6.09 -9.35 2.02
C HIS A 65 -5.29 -8.55 0.99
N ASP A 66 -4.07 -8.13 1.38
CA ASP A 66 -3.21 -7.27 0.56
C ASP A 66 -2.95 -7.83 -0.84
N ALA A 67 -2.61 -9.13 -0.98
CA ALA A 67 -2.43 -9.77 -2.29
C ALA A 67 -3.72 -9.76 -3.15
N ARG A 68 -4.89 -9.99 -2.55
CA ARG A 68 -6.17 -9.90 -3.27
C ARG A 68 -6.47 -8.46 -3.69
N ALA A 69 -6.22 -7.49 -2.81
CA ALA A 69 -6.39 -6.07 -3.12
C ALA A 69 -5.47 -5.63 -4.27
N TRP A 70 -4.24 -6.14 -4.30
CA TRP A 70 -3.26 -5.91 -5.34
C TRP A 70 -3.80 -6.22 -6.74
N PHE A 71 -4.33 -7.43 -6.93
CA PHE A 71 -4.93 -7.84 -8.21
C PHE A 71 -6.26 -7.13 -8.49
N ALA A 72 -7.15 -7.06 -7.50
CA ALA A 72 -8.48 -6.43 -7.67
C ALA A 72 -8.41 -4.95 -8.05
N LEU A 73 -7.34 -4.26 -7.64
CA LEU A 73 -7.11 -2.85 -7.96
C LEU A 73 -6.26 -2.65 -9.24
N GLY A 74 -5.87 -3.72 -9.94
CA GLY A 74 -5.06 -3.64 -11.15
C GLY A 74 -3.66 -3.05 -10.95
N LEU A 75 -3.09 -3.19 -9.73
CA LEU A 75 -1.74 -2.66 -9.45
C LEU A 75 -0.66 -3.43 -10.19
N HIS A 76 -0.83 -4.73 -10.41
CA HIS A 76 0.07 -5.58 -11.20
C HIS A 76 0.21 -5.08 -12.65
N GLU A 77 -0.88 -4.59 -13.26
CA GLU A 77 -0.87 -4.01 -14.60
C GLU A 77 -0.23 -2.62 -14.62
N ARG A 78 -0.60 -1.77 -13.65
CA ARG A 78 -0.08 -0.40 -13.57
C ARG A 78 1.41 -0.33 -13.22
N LEU A 79 1.92 -1.35 -12.54
CA LEU A 79 3.32 -1.51 -12.18
C LEU A 79 4.02 -2.57 -13.05
N ALA A 80 3.53 -2.78 -14.28
CA ALA A 80 4.16 -3.66 -15.25
C ALA A 80 5.65 -3.34 -15.41
N ASP A 81 6.47 -4.38 -15.64
CA ASP A 81 7.93 -4.30 -15.81
C ASP A 81 8.68 -3.65 -14.61
N ARG A 82 8.06 -3.57 -13.42
CA ARG A 82 8.69 -2.98 -12.24
C ARG A 82 8.99 -4.00 -11.15
N LEU A 83 10.06 -3.70 -10.41
CA LEU A 83 10.38 -4.39 -9.17
C LEU A 83 9.68 -3.70 -8.00
N VAL A 84 8.76 -4.41 -7.39
CA VAL A 84 7.96 -3.96 -6.25
C VAL A 84 8.43 -4.67 -4.97
N LEU A 85 8.60 -3.94 -3.89
CA LEU A 85 8.90 -4.51 -2.57
C LEU A 85 7.63 -4.47 -1.71
N GLY A 86 7.15 -5.64 -1.29
CA GLY A 86 6.00 -5.80 -0.40
C GLY A 86 6.33 -6.56 0.88
N ASP A 87 5.41 -6.59 1.84
CA ASP A 87 5.50 -7.47 3.00
C ASP A 87 5.03 -8.90 2.65
N LEU A 88 5.01 -9.80 3.62
CA LEU A 88 4.53 -11.17 3.42
C LEU A 88 3.05 -11.25 3.00
N GLY A 89 2.28 -10.18 3.17
CA GLY A 89 0.90 -10.07 2.68
C GLY A 89 0.79 -10.05 1.16
N TYR A 90 1.88 -9.76 0.45
CA TYR A 90 1.98 -9.76 -1.01
C TYR A 90 2.65 -11.02 -1.58
N LEU A 91 2.84 -12.06 -0.77
CA LEU A 91 3.44 -13.31 -1.26
C LEU A 91 2.58 -13.89 -2.40
N GLY A 92 3.23 -14.19 -3.53
CA GLY A 92 2.55 -14.68 -4.74
C GLY A 92 1.86 -13.59 -5.58
N SER A 93 2.21 -12.31 -5.37
CA SER A 93 1.64 -11.19 -6.13
C SER A 93 2.43 -10.80 -7.39
N SER A 94 3.52 -11.51 -7.73
CA SER A 94 4.19 -11.36 -9.02
C SER A 94 3.29 -11.83 -10.15
N ASP A 95 3.40 -11.20 -11.31
CA ASP A 95 2.61 -11.52 -12.50
C ASP A 95 3.52 -11.52 -13.72
N ASP A 96 3.81 -12.72 -14.22
CA ASP A 96 4.70 -12.92 -15.36
C ASP A 96 4.11 -12.34 -16.66
N SER A 97 2.78 -12.24 -16.77
CA SER A 97 2.12 -11.68 -17.96
C SER A 97 2.34 -10.18 -18.12
N THR A 98 2.56 -9.47 -17.01
CA THR A 98 2.83 -8.03 -16.99
C THR A 98 4.30 -7.70 -16.73
N GLY A 99 5.15 -8.70 -16.47
CA GLY A 99 6.53 -8.48 -16.04
C GLY A 99 6.67 -7.86 -14.65
N CYS A 100 5.58 -7.72 -13.90
CA CYS A 100 5.59 -7.15 -12.55
C CYS A 100 6.15 -8.14 -11.54
N VAL A 101 7.29 -7.81 -10.93
CA VAL A 101 7.97 -8.66 -9.94
C VAL A 101 7.76 -8.11 -8.53
N VAL A 102 7.00 -8.84 -7.70
CA VAL A 102 6.83 -8.49 -6.29
C VAL A 102 7.77 -9.33 -5.43
N ARG A 103 8.73 -8.67 -4.78
CA ARG A 103 9.62 -9.30 -3.80
C ARG A 103 9.10 -9.09 -2.39
N THR A 104 9.08 -10.19 -1.64
CA THR A 104 8.69 -10.22 -0.23
C THR A 104 9.82 -10.80 0.61
N PRO A 105 9.85 -10.57 1.93
CA PRO A 105 10.78 -11.28 2.81
C PRO A 105 10.61 -12.79 2.69
N VAL A 106 11.71 -13.53 2.91
CA VAL A 106 11.67 -14.99 3.02
C VAL A 106 10.89 -15.37 4.27
N ARG A 107 9.83 -16.16 4.09
CA ARG A 107 9.01 -16.66 5.19
C ARG A 107 9.77 -17.73 5.98
N LYS A 108 9.77 -17.64 7.31
CA LYS A 108 10.30 -18.68 8.17
C LYS A 108 9.50 -19.97 7.96
N PRO A 109 10.15 -21.12 7.65
CA PRO A 109 9.46 -22.38 7.50
C PRO A 109 8.91 -22.88 8.85
N PRO A 110 7.78 -23.61 8.86
CA PRO A 110 7.28 -24.22 10.08
C PRO A 110 8.33 -25.15 10.70
N GLY A 111 8.61 -24.98 12.01
CA GLY A 111 9.59 -25.80 12.74
C GLY A 111 11.06 -25.59 12.34
N GLY A 112 11.36 -24.75 11.35
CA GLY A 112 12.71 -24.47 10.91
C GLY A 112 13.21 -23.08 11.27
N GLU A 113 14.45 -22.76 10.87
CA GLU A 113 15.06 -21.45 11.04
C GLU A 113 15.48 -20.89 9.68
N LEU A 114 15.50 -19.56 9.58
CA LEU A 114 16.09 -18.88 8.42
C LEU A 114 17.61 -19.03 8.47
N SER A 115 18.21 -19.28 7.30
CA SER A 115 19.67 -19.21 7.17
C SER A 115 20.18 -17.80 7.50
N TRP A 116 21.46 -17.66 7.79
CA TRP A 116 22.07 -16.36 8.01
C TRP A 116 21.85 -15.41 6.83
N GLY A 117 22.08 -15.90 5.60
CA GLY A 117 21.87 -15.11 4.38
C GLY A 117 20.41 -14.65 4.21
N GLN A 118 19.43 -15.52 4.53
CA GLN A 118 18.00 -15.15 4.49
C GLN A 118 17.66 -14.09 5.55
N ARG A 119 18.24 -14.17 6.76
CA ARG A 119 18.04 -13.15 7.80
C ARG A 119 18.61 -11.80 7.37
N VAL A 120 19.82 -11.78 6.79
CA VAL A 120 20.44 -10.55 6.25
C VAL A 120 19.59 -9.98 5.11
N SER A 121 19.15 -10.81 4.16
CA SER A 121 18.27 -10.39 3.07
C SER A 121 16.97 -9.79 3.58
N ASN A 122 16.33 -10.43 4.55
CA ASN A 122 15.10 -9.91 5.17
C ASN A 122 15.33 -8.58 5.91
N TYR A 123 16.47 -8.44 6.59
CA TYR A 123 16.82 -7.20 7.27
C TYR A 123 16.96 -6.04 6.27
N VAL A 124 17.72 -6.24 5.20
CA VAL A 124 17.89 -5.23 4.12
C VAL A 124 16.53 -4.89 3.47
N HIS A 125 15.73 -5.92 3.14
CA HIS A 125 14.40 -5.73 2.56
C HIS A 125 13.50 -4.89 3.46
N ASN A 126 13.44 -5.21 4.76
CA ASN A 126 12.61 -4.47 5.71
C ASN A 126 13.12 -3.03 5.94
N ALA A 127 14.44 -2.83 5.94
CA ALA A 127 15.02 -1.49 6.04
C ALA A 127 14.60 -0.60 4.86
N ILE A 128 14.62 -1.12 3.63
CA ILE A 128 14.16 -0.39 2.45
C ILE A 128 12.65 -0.14 2.55
N ARG A 129 11.86 -1.13 2.98
CA ARG A 129 10.40 -0.99 3.12
C ARG A 129 9.97 0.03 4.18
N ALA A 130 10.78 0.32 5.19
CA ALA A 130 10.42 1.26 6.24
C ALA A 130 10.01 2.66 5.71
N VAL A 131 10.40 3.02 4.48
CA VAL A 131 10.01 4.30 3.89
C VAL A 131 8.51 4.38 3.57
N VAL A 132 7.84 3.26 3.25
CA VAL A 132 6.39 3.27 2.98
C VAL A 132 5.57 3.57 4.23
N GLU A 133 6.08 3.21 5.40
CA GLU A 133 5.43 3.56 6.68
C GLU A 133 5.38 5.08 6.87
N ARG A 134 6.44 5.80 6.43
CA ARG A 134 6.45 7.27 6.43
C ARG A 134 5.44 7.84 5.44
N ALA A 135 5.33 7.28 4.23
CA ALA A 135 4.34 7.70 3.24
C ALA A 135 2.90 7.50 3.79
N ILE A 136 2.63 6.35 4.42
CA ILE A 136 1.36 6.09 5.10
C ILE A 136 1.14 7.06 6.26
N ALA A 137 2.15 7.32 7.07
CA ALA A 137 2.06 8.28 8.18
C ALA A 137 1.74 9.70 7.69
N GLN A 138 2.28 10.13 6.55
CA GLN A 138 1.92 11.41 5.93
C GLN A 138 0.44 11.47 5.56
N LEU A 139 -0.09 10.43 4.91
CA LEU A 139 -1.52 10.33 4.62
C LEU A 139 -2.37 10.33 5.90
N LYS A 140 -1.91 9.66 6.95
CA LYS A 140 -2.61 9.60 8.24
C LYS A 140 -2.55 10.90 9.06
N LYS A 141 -1.78 11.91 8.67
CA LYS A 141 -1.90 13.27 9.24
C LYS A 141 -3.24 13.92 8.92
N TRP A 142 -3.86 13.52 7.82
CA TRP A 142 -5.20 13.97 7.47
C TRP A 142 -6.23 13.28 8.35
N ARG A 143 -6.86 14.03 9.25
CA ARG A 143 -7.78 13.50 10.27
C ARG A 143 -8.92 12.67 9.68
N VAL A 144 -9.39 13.01 8.48
CA VAL A 144 -10.43 12.26 7.80
C VAL A 144 -10.03 10.80 7.49
N LEU A 145 -8.71 10.52 7.36
CA LEU A 145 -8.17 9.18 7.15
C LEU A 145 -7.71 8.49 8.45
N SER A 146 -7.35 9.26 9.48
CA SER A 146 -6.82 8.72 10.74
C SER A 146 -7.85 8.61 11.85
N ALA A 147 -8.72 9.60 12.00
CA ALA A 147 -9.75 9.62 13.06
C ALA A 147 -11.03 8.84 12.70
N GLY A 148 -11.06 8.25 11.50
CA GLY A 148 -12.19 7.51 10.98
C GLY A 148 -13.11 8.38 10.11
N TYR A 149 -13.39 7.86 8.92
CA TYR A 149 -14.30 8.48 7.96
C TYR A 149 -15.75 8.30 8.39
N ARG A 150 -16.50 9.38 8.52
CA ARG A 150 -17.90 9.39 9.01
C ARG A 150 -18.93 9.69 7.92
N GLY A 151 -18.50 10.05 6.72
CA GLY A 151 -19.38 10.34 5.59
C GLY A 151 -19.99 9.09 4.93
N PRO A 152 -20.79 9.24 3.88
CA PRO A 152 -21.32 8.12 3.11
C PRO A 152 -20.22 7.25 2.51
N LEU A 153 -20.32 5.92 2.62
CA LEU A 153 -19.31 4.99 2.09
C LEU A 153 -19.12 5.14 0.57
N SER A 154 -20.17 5.49 -0.17
CA SER A 154 -20.08 5.78 -1.61
C SER A 154 -19.11 6.91 -1.96
N ARG A 155 -18.83 7.83 -1.02
CA ARG A 155 -17.93 8.97 -1.23
C ARG A 155 -16.53 8.78 -0.66
N VAL A 156 -16.27 7.69 0.05
CA VAL A 156 -14.96 7.48 0.71
C VAL A 156 -13.81 7.46 -0.29
N GLY A 157 -14.02 6.86 -1.47
CA GLY A 157 -13.00 6.85 -2.54
C GLY A 157 -12.67 8.24 -3.09
N GLU A 158 -13.67 9.10 -3.24
CA GLU A 158 -13.48 10.49 -3.64
C GLU A 158 -12.65 11.27 -2.60
N VAL A 159 -12.99 11.12 -1.32
CA VAL A 159 -12.26 11.76 -0.22
C VAL A 159 -10.80 11.28 -0.17
N ILE A 160 -10.56 9.97 -0.33
CA ILE A 160 -9.20 9.43 -0.39
C ILE A 160 -8.41 10.07 -1.54
N ARG A 161 -8.97 10.11 -2.76
CA ARG A 161 -8.31 10.74 -3.92
C ARG A 161 -8.01 12.22 -3.69
N THR A 162 -8.93 12.96 -3.09
CA THR A 162 -8.74 14.37 -2.74
C THR A 162 -7.58 14.55 -1.77
N VAL A 163 -7.54 13.75 -0.69
CA VAL A 163 -6.45 13.80 0.29
C VAL A 163 -5.11 13.46 -0.37
N VAL A 164 -5.07 12.45 -1.21
CA VAL A 164 -3.85 12.06 -1.95
C VAL A 164 -3.36 13.20 -2.84
N ALA A 165 -4.25 13.86 -3.56
CA ALA A 165 -3.91 15.01 -4.39
C ALA A 165 -3.33 16.16 -3.56
N LEU A 166 -3.98 16.50 -2.46
CA LEU A 166 -3.53 17.55 -1.54
C LEU A 166 -2.18 17.20 -0.89
N GLU A 167 -1.97 15.94 -0.48
CA GLU A 167 -0.70 15.49 0.09
C GLU A 167 0.43 15.57 -0.92
N LYS A 168 0.19 15.18 -2.16
CA LYS A 168 1.16 15.30 -3.25
C LYS A 168 1.51 16.77 -3.53
N LEU A 169 0.54 17.68 -3.51
CA LEU A 169 0.78 19.13 -3.64
C LEU A 169 1.59 19.67 -2.47
N ARG A 170 1.31 19.21 -1.24
CA ARG A 170 2.03 19.64 -0.05
C ARG A 170 3.50 19.22 -0.05
N THR A 171 3.79 18.02 -0.53
CA THR A 171 5.15 17.46 -0.53
C THR A 171 5.97 17.89 -1.75
N HIS A 172 5.31 18.22 -2.84
CA HIS A 172 5.93 18.69 -4.09
C HIS A 172 5.17 19.93 -4.58
N PRO A 173 5.38 21.09 -3.94
CA PRO A 173 4.74 22.33 -4.36
C PRO A 173 5.11 22.64 -5.81
N TRP A 174 4.16 23.21 -6.53
CA TRP A 174 4.38 23.67 -7.90
C TRP A 174 5.58 24.62 -7.92
N PRO A 175 6.54 24.49 -8.88
CA PRO A 175 7.56 25.51 -9.05
C PRO A 175 6.85 26.84 -9.41
N LEU A 176 7.15 27.88 -8.64
CA LEU A 176 6.67 29.25 -8.88
C LEU A 176 7.31 29.79 -10.14
#